data_8307b21ac34dd7e8fb235fb2b34b4266
#
_entry.id   8307b21ac34dd7e8fb235fb2b34b4266
#
_cell.length_a   1.000
_cell.length_b   1.000
_cell.length_c   1.000
_cell.angle_alpha   90.00
_cell.angle_beta   90.00
_cell.angle_gamma   90.00
#
_symmetry.space_group_name_H-M   'P 1'
#
loop_
_entity.id
_entity.type
_entity.pdbx_description
1 polymer ?
#
loop_
_entity_poly.entity_id
_entity_poly.type
_entity_poly.pdbx_seq_one_letter_code
_entity_poly.pdbx_strand_id
1 'polypeptide(L)'
;MKQNSLHVGTLAKGLRLLRAFNEAHVSLTLTELVERTGLEKSAVQRLAHTLHVEGMLDRDPDTRRYRPSHAWLELAYVYYWSDPLISRALPKLIEFSRTVGETVNLAQMSGDHIIYALRLPNHRTHFAASIVGRRVPALATASGRVMLATRSEAEYREACATWPLPAATPLTITDRAVVEDDVIAARRNGYTITEAQVLLNEISLAVPIIGTDGRADAAVQVSLSSLTYDFDRVRREILPVLLDTTASIQG
;
A
#
# COMPACT_ATOMS: atom_id res chain seq x y z
N MET A 1 2.49 -30.69 -11.90
CA MET A 1 1.44 -29.84 -11.29
C MET A 1 0.19 -29.93 -12.16
N LYS A 2 -0.93 -30.43 -11.65
CA LYS A 2 -2.21 -30.40 -12.38
C LYS A 2 -2.61 -28.93 -12.58
N GLN A 3 -2.69 -28.50 -13.83
CA GLN A 3 -3.21 -27.19 -14.18
C GLN A 3 -4.63 -27.10 -13.60
N ASN A 4 -4.90 -26.11 -12.75
CA ASN A 4 -6.24 -25.89 -12.19
C ASN A 4 -7.19 -25.64 -13.37
N SER A 5 -8.09 -26.58 -13.66
CA SER A 5 -9.00 -26.56 -14.82
C SER A 5 -9.95 -25.34 -14.82
N LEU A 6 -10.08 -24.67 -13.67
CA LEU A 6 -10.90 -23.45 -13.51
C LEU A 6 -10.13 -22.17 -13.86
N HIS A 7 -8.82 -22.23 -14.07
CA HIS A 7 -8.01 -21.04 -14.38
C HIS A 7 -8.16 -20.62 -15.85
N VAL A 8 -8.76 -19.45 -16.09
CA VAL A 8 -8.93 -18.87 -17.42
C VAL A 8 -7.69 -18.05 -17.80
N GLY A 9 -6.77 -18.67 -18.54
CA GLY A 9 -5.47 -18.07 -18.88
C GLY A 9 -5.57 -16.76 -19.65
N THR A 10 -6.59 -16.58 -20.50
CA THR A 10 -6.79 -15.33 -21.24
C THR A 10 -7.17 -14.20 -20.30
N LEU A 11 -8.05 -14.42 -19.32
CA LEU A 11 -8.40 -13.44 -18.30
C LEU A 11 -7.18 -13.05 -17.47
N ALA A 12 -6.38 -14.03 -17.03
CA ALA A 12 -5.15 -13.77 -16.29
C ALA A 12 -4.16 -12.88 -17.07
N LYS A 13 -4.02 -13.11 -18.38
CA LYS A 13 -3.21 -12.25 -19.26
C LYS A 13 -3.77 -10.82 -19.36
N GLY A 14 -5.11 -10.66 -19.45
CA GLY A 14 -5.76 -9.35 -19.44
C GLY A 14 -5.49 -8.58 -18.14
N LEU A 15 -5.63 -9.25 -16.98
CA LEU A 15 -5.30 -8.66 -15.68
C LEU A 15 -3.82 -8.30 -15.55
N ARG A 16 -2.90 -9.11 -16.12
CA ARG A 16 -1.47 -8.78 -16.19
C ARG A 16 -1.25 -7.50 -17.01
N LEU A 17 -1.97 -7.32 -18.10
CA LEU A 17 -1.87 -6.11 -18.94
C LEU A 17 -2.33 -4.88 -18.18
N LEU A 18 -3.44 -4.93 -17.44
CA LEU A 18 -3.88 -3.82 -16.59
C LEU A 18 -2.84 -3.45 -15.52
N ARG A 19 -2.18 -4.45 -14.92
CA ARG A 19 -1.11 -4.23 -13.93
C ARG A 19 0.20 -3.68 -14.50
N ALA A 20 0.33 -3.55 -15.81
CA ALA A 20 1.48 -2.91 -16.45
C ALA A 20 1.49 -1.38 -16.24
N PHE A 21 0.33 -0.78 -15.97
CA PHE A 21 0.20 0.64 -15.67
C PHE A 21 0.53 0.92 -14.20
N ASN A 22 1.24 2.01 -13.94
CA ASN A 22 1.57 2.50 -12.61
C ASN A 22 1.95 3.99 -12.65
N GLU A 23 2.34 4.59 -11.53
CA GLU A 23 2.72 6.01 -11.41
C GLU A 23 3.79 6.45 -12.42
N ALA A 24 4.77 5.59 -12.73
CA ALA A 24 5.83 5.88 -13.69
C ALA A 24 5.40 5.60 -15.14
N HIS A 25 4.31 4.85 -15.34
CA HIS A 25 3.86 4.36 -16.64
C HIS A 25 2.35 4.52 -16.78
N VAL A 26 1.91 5.78 -16.77
CA VAL A 26 0.47 6.14 -16.82
C VAL A 26 -0.14 5.97 -18.21
N SER A 27 0.70 5.89 -19.26
CA SER A 27 0.28 5.76 -20.66
C SER A 27 1.31 4.92 -21.40
N LEU A 28 0.88 3.88 -22.12
CA LEU A 28 1.75 2.88 -22.76
C LEU A 28 1.33 2.60 -24.19
N THR A 29 2.33 2.47 -25.09
CA THR A 29 2.16 1.92 -26.43
C THR A 29 2.02 0.39 -26.39
N LEU A 30 1.60 -0.22 -27.50
CA LEU A 30 1.57 -1.69 -27.60
C LEU A 30 2.96 -2.31 -27.41
N THR A 31 4.02 -1.67 -27.87
CA THR A 31 5.39 -2.17 -27.69
C THR A 31 5.80 -2.16 -26.22
N GLU A 32 5.61 -1.06 -25.53
CA GLU A 32 5.88 -0.95 -24.09
C GLU A 32 5.03 -1.95 -23.27
N LEU A 33 3.77 -2.19 -23.67
CA LEU A 33 2.93 -3.22 -23.04
C LEU A 33 3.50 -4.64 -23.25
N VAL A 34 4.03 -4.95 -24.45
CA VAL A 34 4.70 -6.24 -24.72
C VAL A 34 5.93 -6.40 -23.81
N GLU A 35 6.80 -5.41 -23.76
CA GLU A 35 8.01 -5.41 -22.94
C GLU A 35 7.71 -5.62 -21.45
N ARG A 36 6.72 -4.89 -20.94
CA ARG A 36 6.37 -4.95 -19.52
C ARG A 36 5.62 -6.21 -19.10
N THR A 37 4.79 -6.75 -20.00
CA THR A 37 4.01 -7.95 -19.70
C THR A 37 4.72 -9.25 -20.03
N GLY A 38 5.71 -9.22 -20.94
CA GLY A 38 6.35 -10.41 -21.48
C GLY A 38 5.40 -11.29 -22.30
N LEU A 39 4.26 -10.74 -22.75
CA LEU A 39 3.29 -11.44 -23.58
C LEU A 39 3.61 -11.24 -25.07
N GLU A 40 3.22 -12.23 -25.90
CA GLU A 40 3.30 -12.14 -27.33
C GLU A 40 2.55 -10.92 -27.89
N LYS A 41 3.13 -10.23 -28.89
CA LYS A 41 2.57 -9.00 -29.48
C LYS A 41 1.11 -9.15 -29.94
N SER A 42 0.80 -10.26 -30.59
CA SER A 42 -0.56 -10.57 -31.05
C SER A 42 -1.56 -10.71 -29.90
N ALA A 43 -1.13 -11.31 -28.77
CA ALA A 43 -1.94 -11.41 -27.55
C ALA A 43 -2.17 -10.05 -26.92
N VAL A 44 -1.11 -9.23 -26.77
CA VAL A 44 -1.21 -7.86 -26.22
C VAL A 44 -2.15 -7.02 -27.06
N GLN A 45 -2.04 -7.06 -28.39
CA GLN A 45 -2.90 -6.31 -29.29
C GLN A 45 -4.38 -6.66 -29.11
N ARG A 46 -4.71 -7.97 -29.04
CA ARG A 46 -6.09 -8.43 -28.85
C ARG A 46 -6.62 -8.06 -27.48
N LEU A 47 -5.82 -8.26 -26.41
CA LEU A 47 -6.20 -7.93 -25.03
C LEU A 47 -6.40 -6.43 -24.85
N ALA A 48 -5.48 -5.58 -25.35
CA ALA A 48 -5.60 -4.13 -25.27
C ALA A 48 -6.83 -3.61 -26.04
N HIS A 49 -7.12 -4.18 -27.21
CA HIS A 49 -8.32 -3.86 -27.96
C HIS A 49 -9.58 -4.24 -27.20
N THR A 50 -9.65 -5.47 -26.65
CA THR A 50 -10.79 -5.90 -25.83
C THR A 50 -10.99 -5.00 -24.62
N LEU A 51 -9.92 -4.71 -23.87
CA LEU A 51 -10.00 -3.82 -22.70
C LEU A 51 -10.42 -2.39 -23.07
N HIS A 52 -10.07 -1.93 -24.25
CA HIS A 52 -10.54 -0.63 -24.78
C HIS A 52 -12.03 -0.68 -25.12
N VAL A 53 -12.49 -1.71 -25.83
CA VAL A 53 -13.92 -1.90 -26.18
C VAL A 53 -14.78 -2.06 -24.93
N GLU A 54 -14.28 -2.79 -23.91
CA GLU A 54 -14.96 -2.96 -22.62
C GLU A 54 -14.81 -1.73 -21.70
N GLY A 55 -14.25 -0.63 -22.17
CA GLY A 55 -14.15 0.64 -21.44
C GLY A 55 -13.12 0.67 -20.32
N MET A 56 -12.30 -0.38 -20.14
CA MET A 56 -11.25 -0.41 -19.13
C MET A 56 -10.02 0.41 -19.47
N LEU A 57 -9.76 0.64 -20.75
CA LEU A 57 -8.66 1.45 -21.26
C LEU A 57 -9.17 2.50 -22.26
N ASP A 58 -8.69 3.72 -22.13
CA ASP A 58 -8.76 4.72 -23.17
C ASP A 58 -7.61 4.49 -24.16
N ARG A 59 -7.85 4.82 -25.44
CA ARG A 59 -6.81 4.85 -26.45
C ARG A 59 -6.79 6.23 -27.11
N ASP A 60 -5.64 6.87 -27.05
CA ASP A 60 -5.40 8.14 -27.73
C ASP A 60 -5.39 7.92 -29.26
N PRO A 61 -6.20 8.66 -30.03
CA PRO A 61 -6.32 8.47 -31.49
C PRO A 61 -5.05 8.85 -32.25
N ASP A 62 -4.32 9.85 -31.77
CA ASP A 62 -3.13 10.41 -32.46
C ASP A 62 -1.87 9.60 -32.11
N THR A 63 -1.61 9.41 -30.84
CA THR A 63 -0.40 8.72 -30.34
C THR A 63 -0.56 7.21 -30.26
N ARG A 64 -1.80 6.70 -30.35
CA ARG A 64 -2.17 5.30 -30.20
C ARG A 64 -1.76 4.69 -28.85
N ARG A 65 -1.46 5.52 -27.85
CA ARG A 65 -1.14 5.08 -26.48
C ARG A 65 -2.41 4.69 -25.74
N TYR A 66 -2.30 3.68 -24.89
CA TYR A 66 -3.34 3.24 -23.99
C TYR A 66 -3.10 3.83 -22.60
N ARG A 67 -4.17 4.16 -21.87
CA ARG A 67 -4.15 4.57 -20.46
C ARG A 67 -5.35 3.99 -19.75
N PRO A 68 -5.32 3.84 -18.40
CA PRO A 68 -6.50 3.52 -17.61
C PRO A 68 -7.64 4.49 -17.86
N SER A 69 -8.87 3.98 -18.02
CA SER A 69 -10.08 4.79 -18.12
C SER A 69 -10.65 5.10 -16.73
N HIS A 70 -11.68 5.93 -16.67
CA HIS A 70 -12.41 6.21 -15.43
C HIS A 70 -13.14 4.99 -14.84
N ALA A 71 -13.36 3.92 -15.60
CA ALA A 71 -13.93 2.68 -15.11
C ALA A 71 -13.13 2.06 -13.94
N TRP A 72 -11.83 2.36 -13.84
CA TRP A 72 -11.02 1.94 -12.68
C TRP A 72 -11.50 2.60 -11.38
N LEU A 73 -11.97 3.85 -11.44
CA LEU A 73 -12.55 4.54 -10.28
C LEU A 73 -13.87 3.90 -9.85
N GLU A 74 -14.68 3.41 -10.80
CA GLU A 74 -15.93 2.71 -10.50
C GLU A 74 -15.64 1.40 -9.74
N LEU A 75 -14.64 0.63 -10.16
CA LEU A 75 -14.21 -0.57 -9.43
C LEU A 75 -13.65 -0.24 -8.05
N ALA A 76 -12.84 0.83 -7.95
CA ALA A 76 -12.31 1.29 -6.66
C ALA A 76 -13.44 1.76 -5.72
N TYR A 77 -14.46 2.42 -6.25
CA TYR A 77 -15.65 2.83 -5.49
C TYR A 77 -16.39 1.63 -4.91
N VAL A 78 -16.63 0.59 -5.70
CA VAL A 78 -17.26 -0.64 -5.22
C VAL A 78 -16.44 -1.31 -4.14
N TYR A 79 -15.11 -1.40 -4.32
CA TYR A 79 -14.20 -1.93 -3.30
C TYR A 79 -14.32 -1.16 -1.98
N TYR A 80 -14.28 0.17 -2.05
CA TYR A 80 -14.35 1.05 -0.89
C TYR A 80 -15.60 0.79 -0.02
N TRP A 81 -16.75 0.60 -0.65
CA TRP A 81 -18.01 0.33 0.05
C TRP A 81 -18.18 -1.13 0.47
N SER A 82 -17.47 -2.06 -0.16
CA SER A 82 -17.56 -3.49 0.15
C SER A 82 -16.67 -3.92 1.32
N ASP A 83 -15.67 -3.09 1.70
CA ASP A 83 -14.73 -3.43 2.77
C ASP A 83 -15.30 -3.02 4.15
N PRO A 84 -15.65 -4.01 5.03
CA PRO A 84 -16.18 -3.71 6.36
C PRO A 84 -15.19 -2.97 7.26
N LEU A 85 -13.87 -3.18 7.05
CA LEU A 85 -12.84 -2.50 7.82
C LEU A 85 -12.82 -1.00 7.50
N ILE A 86 -12.89 -0.65 6.21
CA ILE A 86 -12.95 0.76 5.78
C ILE A 86 -14.17 1.44 6.41
N SER A 87 -15.34 0.80 6.36
CA SER A 87 -16.58 1.33 6.93
C SER A 87 -16.48 1.60 8.45
N ARG A 88 -15.83 0.72 9.20
CA ARG A 88 -15.61 0.89 10.64
C ARG A 88 -14.52 1.92 10.95
N ALA A 89 -13.43 1.90 10.19
CA ALA A 89 -12.27 2.74 10.44
C ALA A 89 -12.50 4.21 10.08
N LEU A 90 -13.18 4.49 8.97
CA LEU A 90 -13.29 5.85 8.42
C LEU A 90 -13.76 6.90 9.42
N PRO A 91 -14.88 6.74 10.15
CA PRO A 91 -15.34 7.78 11.09
C PRO A 91 -14.32 8.00 12.23
N LYS A 92 -13.68 6.94 12.72
CA LYS A 92 -12.66 7.00 13.77
C LYS A 92 -11.39 7.71 13.30
N LEU A 93 -10.96 7.42 12.09
CA LEU A 93 -9.78 8.04 11.50
C LEU A 93 -10.01 9.52 11.15
N ILE A 94 -11.23 9.91 10.77
CA ILE A 94 -11.59 11.33 10.58
C ILE A 94 -11.46 12.10 11.90
N GLU A 95 -12.00 11.55 12.98
CA GLU A 95 -11.89 12.15 14.32
C GLU A 95 -10.43 12.24 14.77
N PHE A 96 -9.69 11.14 14.65
CA PHE A 96 -8.28 11.09 14.98
C PHE A 96 -7.44 12.09 14.15
N SER A 97 -7.66 12.17 12.84
CA SER A 97 -6.95 13.11 11.96
C SER A 97 -7.21 14.57 12.36
N ARG A 98 -8.44 14.91 12.78
CA ARG A 98 -8.77 16.24 13.30
C ARG A 98 -8.07 16.53 14.62
N THR A 99 -7.97 15.56 15.51
CA THR A 99 -7.34 15.70 16.82
C THR A 99 -5.83 15.91 16.69
N VAL A 100 -5.15 15.11 15.85
CA VAL A 100 -3.69 15.21 15.73
C VAL A 100 -3.24 16.26 14.70
N GLY A 101 -4.11 16.65 13.76
CA GLY A 101 -3.80 17.63 12.71
C GLY A 101 -2.79 17.16 11.66
N GLU A 102 -2.52 15.86 11.61
CA GLU A 102 -1.50 15.24 10.73
C GLU A 102 -2.12 14.26 9.73
N THR A 103 -1.32 13.86 8.74
CA THR A 103 -1.79 12.90 7.74
C THR A 103 -1.97 11.51 8.34
N VAL A 104 -3.18 10.96 8.19
CA VAL A 104 -3.54 9.62 8.68
C VAL A 104 -3.86 8.71 7.50
N ASN A 105 -3.35 7.49 7.56
CA ASN A 105 -3.54 6.47 6.54
C ASN A 105 -4.07 5.17 7.17
N LEU A 106 -4.93 4.45 6.46
CA LEU A 106 -5.21 3.03 6.68
C LEU A 106 -4.44 2.24 5.63
N ALA A 107 -3.50 1.43 6.07
CA ALA A 107 -2.73 0.53 5.21
C ALA A 107 -3.26 -0.90 5.35
N GLN A 108 -3.35 -1.63 4.24
CA GLN A 108 -3.71 -3.05 4.23
C GLN A 108 -2.56 -3.86 3.60
N MET A 109 -2.32 -5.07 4.10
CA MET A 109 -1.31 -5.98 3.57
C MET A 109 -1.78 -6.60 2.23
N SER A 110 -0.91 -6.62 1.24
CA SER A 110 -1.17 -7.20 -0.08
C SER A 110 0.06 -7.97 -0.57
N GLY A 111 0.22 -9.20 -0.09
CA GLY A 111 1.43 -10.00 -0.32
C GLY A 111 2.63 -9.32 0.35
N ASP A 112 3.66 -9.03 -0.42
CA ASP A 112 4.91 -8.40 -0.01
C ASP A 112 4.88 -6.86 0.01
N HIS A 113 3.70 -6.27 -0.18
CA HIS A 113 3.47 -4.82 -0.19
C HIS A 113 2.32 -4.45 0.75
N ILE A 114 2.22 -3.17 1.06
CA ILE A 114 1.02 -2.56 1.59
C ILE A 114 0.30 -1.77 0.49
N ILE A 115 -1.02 -1.60 0.66
CA ILE A 115 -1.83 -0.67 -0.12
C ILE A 115 -2.48 0.32 0.85
N TYR A 116 -2.40 1.61 0.55
CA TYR A 116 -3.14 2.61 1.31
C TYR A 116 -4.62 2.57 0.88
N ALA A 117 -5.47 2.02 1.75
CA ALA A 117 -6.92 1.93 1.53
C ALA A 117 -7.64 3.24 1.86
N LEU A 118 -7.16 3.99 2.87
CA LEU A 118 -7.62 5.33 3.23
C LEU A 118 -6.44 6.28 3.38
N ARG A 119 -6.66 7.55 3.03
CA ARG A 119 -5.76 8.65 3.30
C ARG A 119 -6.55 9.90 3.67
N LEU A 120 -6.25 10.46 4.82
CA LEU A 120 -6.77 11.72 5.33
C LEU A 120 -5.59 12.70 5.42
N PRO A 121 -5.37 13.54 4.41
CA PRO A 121 -4.23 14.46 4.38
C PRO A 121 -4.41 15.58 5.38
N ASN A 122 -3.32 16.08 5.96
CA ASN A 122 -3.34 17.32 6.71
C ASN A 122 -3.34 18.54 5.77
N HIS A 123 -3.63 19.72 6.32
CA HIS A 123 -3.73 20.98 5.54
C HIS A 123 -2.38 21.44 4.95
N ARG A 124 -1.25 20.92 5.44
CA ARG A 124 0.11 21.29 5.04
C ARG A 124 0.70 20.36 4.01
N THR A 125 0.06 19.24 3.77
CA THR A 125 0.58 18.25 2.80
C THR A 125 0.38 18.79 1.40
N HIS A 126 1.40 19.47 0.89
CA HIS A 126 1.47 19.75 -0.53
C HIS A 126 1.66 18.44 -1.26
N PHE A 127 0.60 18.05 -1.91
CA PHE A 127 0.52 17.07 -2.97
C PHE A 127 1.14 15.68 -2.75
N ALA A 128 0.27 14.69 -2.60
CA ALA A 128 0.26 13.48 -3.40
C ALA A 128 1.45 12.49 -3.34
N ALA A 129 2.30 12.49 -2.34
CA ALA A 129 3.28 11.40 -2.23
C ALA A 129 2.63 10.04 -1.94
N SER A 130 1.36 10.03 -1.51
CA SER A 130 0.59 8.81 -1.33
C SER A 130 -0.87 9.05 -1.68
N ILE A 131 -1.37 8.37 -2.68
CA ILE A 131 -2.78 8.36 -3.09
C ILE A 131 -3.37 7.02 -2.63
N VAL A 132 -4.67 7.00 -2.34
CA VAL A 132 -5.42 5.76 -2.12
C VAL A 132 -5.18 4.80 -3.29
N GLY A 133 -4.90 3.53 -2.98
CA GLY A 133 -4.52 2.53 -3.96
C GLY A 133 -3.00 2.43 -4.23
N ARG A 134 -2.18 3.36 -3.71
CA ARG A 134 -0.73 3.27 -3.87
C ARG A 134 -0.18 2.05 -3.16
N ARG A 135 0.62 1.29 -3.89
CA ARG A 135 1.29 0.07 -3.42
C ARG A 135 2.75 0.38 -3.06
N VAL A 136 3.15 0.03 -1.84
CA VAL A 136 4.51 0.29 -1.33
C VAL A 136 5.09 -1.00 -0.74
N PRO A 137 6.38 -1.33 -0.97
CA PRO A 137 7.02 -2.50 -0.35
C PRO A 137 6.85 -2.49 1.17
N ALA A 138 6.32 -3.59 1.74
CA ALA A 138 5.95 -3.65 3.16
C ALA A 138 7.13 -3.40 4.09
N LEU A 139 8.30 -3.98 3.80
CA LEU A 139 9.51 -3.82 4.62
C LEU A 139 10.03 -2.37 4.68
N ALA A 140 9.70 -1.54 3.68
CA ALA A 140 10.09 -0.13 3.67
C ALA A 140 9.14 0.76 4.48
N THR A 141 8.07 0.23 5.08
CA THR A 141 7.03 1.04 5.75
C THR A 141 6.82 0.64 7.22
N ALA A 142 6.51 1.61 8.06
CA ALA A 142 6.11 1.34 9.45
C ALA A 142 4.89 0.40 9.50
N SER A 143 3.88 0.62 8.64
CA SER A 143 2.69 -0.22 8.56
C SER A 143 3.02 -1.67 8.22
N GLY A 144 3.89 -1.91 7.26
CA GLY A 144 4.27 -3.26 6.86
C GLY A 144 5.05 -3.98 7.96
N ARG A 145 6.02 -3.30 8.59
CA ARG A 145 6.82 -3.88 9.70
C ARG A 145 5.94 -4.24 10.89
N VAL A 146 4.99 -3.37 11.30
CA VAL A 146 4.12 -3.65 12.44
C VAL A 146 3.11 -4.76 12.15
N MET A 147 2.60 -4.89 10.92
CA MET A 147 1.75 -6.01 10.53
C MET A 147 2.54 -7.34 10.51
N LEU A 148 3.77 -7.34 9.99
CA LEU A 148 4.67 -8.49 10.04
C LEU A 148 4.98 -8.93 11.48
N ALA A 149 5.08 -8.00 12.40
CA ALA A 149 5.32 -8.27 13.82
C ALA A 149 4.21 -9.14 14.46
N THR A 150 3.03 -9.24 13.85
CA THR A 150 1.92 -10.10 14.31
C THR A 150 1.97 -11.51 13.72
N ARG A 151 2.88 -11.79 12.78
CA ARG A 151 3.06 -13.09 12.14
C ARG A 151 3.89 -14.04 13.03
N SER A 152 3.88 -15.33 12.69
CA SER A 152 4.80 -16.29 13.32
C SER A 152 6.25 -15.93 13.03
N GLU A 153 7.17 -16.43 13.85
CA GLU A 153 8.60 -16.18 13.67
C GLU A 153 9.12 -16.64 12.31
N ALA A 154 8.68 -17.79 11.84
CA ALA A 154 9.06 -18.31 10.53
C ALA A 154 8.58 -17.40 9.40
N GLU A 155 7.34 -16.90 9.47
CA GLU A 155 6.76 -16.04 8.44
C GLU A 155 7.46 -14.66 8.36
N TYR A 156 7.68 -13.98 9.49
CA TYR A 156 8.32 -12.67 9.41
C TYR A 156 9.80 -12.76 9.02
N ARG A 157 10.52 -13.81 9.44
CA ARG A 157 11.91 -14.03 9.03
C ARG A 157 12.01 -14.32 7.53
N GLU A 158 11.15 -15.16 7.00
CA GLU A 158 11.07 -15.41 5.57
C GLU A 158 10.76 -14.11 4.79
N ALA A 159 9.81 -13.31 5.26
CA ALA A 159 9.48 -12.03 4.67
C ALA A 159 10.68 -11.07 4.69
N CYS A 160 11.37 -10.90 5.82
CA CYS A 160 12.55 -10.06 5.92
C CYS A 160 13.68 -10.53 4.98
N ALA A 161 13.84 -11.84 4.80
CA ALA A 161 14.85 -12.42 3.91
C ALA A 161 14.54 -12.23 2.42
N THR A 162 13.26 -12.32 2.02
CA THR A 162 12.88 -12.49 0.61
C THR A 162 12.11 -11.33 -0.01
N TRP A 163 11.37 -10.54 0.78
CA TRP A 163 10.51 -9.49 0.25
C TRP A 163 11.31 -8.30 -0.31
N PRO A 164 10.70 -7.51 -1.23
CA PRO A 164 11.34 -6.31 -1.77
C PRO A 164 11.70 -5.29 -0.68
N LEU A 165 12.94 -4.79 -0.76
CA LEU A 165 13.45 -3.74 0.13
C LEU A 165 14.28 -2.74 -0.69
N PRO A 166 13.65 -1.99 -1.61
CA PRO A 166 14.35 -0.98 -2.41
C PRO A 166 14.66 0.25 -1.56
N ALA A 167 15.77 0.91 -1.86
CA ALA A 167 16.07 2.23 -1.34
C ALA A 167 15.16 3.27 -2.01
N ALA A 168 14.15 3.76 -1.29
CA ALA A 168 13.26 4.82 -1.76
C ALA A 168 13.84 6.22 -1.49
N THR A 169 14.68 6.34 -0.48
CA THR A 169 15.44 7.54 -0.12
C THR A 169 16.92 7.17 0.15
N PRO A 170 17.83 8.14 0.19
CA PRO A 170 19.22 7.87 0.63
C PRO A 170 19.34 7.36 2.07
N LEU A 171 18.29 7.54 2.89
CA LEU A 171 18.25 7.14 4.29
C LEU A 171 17.43 5.86 4.52
N THR A 172 16.92 5.23 3.46
CA THR A 172 16.20 3.96 3.57
C THR A 172 17.14 2.87 4.11
N ILE A 173 16.73 2.23 5.20
CA ILE A 173 17.45 1.07 5.75
C ILE A 173 17.22 -0.12 4.80
N THR A 174 18.28 -0.58 4.17
CA THR A 174 18.27 -1.74 3.26
C THR A 174 18.97 -2.96 3.87
N ASP A 175 19.56 -2.82 5.06
CA ASP A 175 20.08 -3.95 5.84
C ASP A 175 18.91 -4.75 6.41
N ARG A 176 18.79 -6.00 5.93
CA ARG A 176 17.69 -6.90 6.30
C ARG A 176 17.72 -7.31 7.76
N ALA A 177 18.90 -7.40 8.39
CA ALA A 177 19.02 -7.72 9.80
C ALA A 177 18.47 -6.58 10.66
N VAL A 178 18.77 -5.34 10.31
CA VAL A 178 18.23 -4.15 11.00
C VAL A 178 16.69 -4.08 10.84
N VAL A 179 16.16 -4.40 9.65
CA VAL A 179 14.70 -4.44 9.44
C VAL A 179 14.07 -5.56 10.24
N GLU A 180 14.70 -6.74 10.37
CA GLU A 180 14.22 -7.84 11.22
C GLU A 180 14.20 -7.43 12.69
N ASP A 181 15.26 -6.76 13.19
CA ASP A 181 15.30 -6.23 14.55
C ASP A 181 14.16 -5.21 14.81
N ASP A 182 13.84 -4.35 13.84
CA ASP A 182 12.72 -3.45 13.93
C ASP A 182 11.36 -4.19 14.01
N VAL A 183 11.18 -5.28 13.25
CA VAL A 183 9.98 -6.13 13.34
C VAL A 183 9.90 -6.81 14.71
N ILE A 184 11.01 -7.31 15.24
CA ILE A 184 11.09 -7.91 16.60
C ILE A 184 10.76 -6.85 17.66
N ALA A 185 11.27 -5.64 17.52
CA ALA A 185 10.96 -4.53 18.41
C ALA A 185 9.46 -4.15 18.34
N ALA A 186 8.89 -4.10 17.13
CA ALA A 186 7.47 -3.85 16.93
C ALA A 186 6.59 -4.91 17.60
N ARG A 187 6.99 -6.18 17.56
CA ARG A 187 6.29 -7.28 18.25
C ARG A 187 6.21 -7.08 19.76
N ARG A 188 7.27 -6.56 20.37
CA ARG A 188 7.32 -6.28 21.82
C ARG A 188 6.53 -5.03 22.20
N ASN A 189 6.62 -4.00 21.34
CA ASN A 189 6.09 -2.68 21.65
C ASN A 189 4.62 -2.49 21.22
N GLY A 190 4.10 -3.28 20.26
CA GLY A 190 2.78 -3.10 19.67
C GLY A 190 2.68 -1.95 18.67
N TYR A 191 3.79 -1.30 18.30
CA TYR A 191 3.87 -0.22 17.32
C TYR A 191 5.24 -0.16 16.64
N THR A 192 5.32 0.58 15.55
CA THR A 192 6.59 0.86 14.84
C THR A 192 6.69 2.35 14.55
N ILE A 193 7.88 2.93 14.75
CA ILE A 193 8.24 4.27 14.28
C ILE A 193 9.40 4.12 13.30
N THR A 194 9.29 4.75 12.14
CA THR A 194 10.36 4.80 11.14
C THR A 194 10.57 6.24 10.69
N GLU A 195 11.79 6.58 10.24
CA GLU A 195 12.09 7.89 9.68
C GLU A 195 12.73 7.75 8.31
N ALA A 196 12.33 8.63 7.38
CA ALA A 196 12.90 8.78 6.04
C ALA A 196 12.97 7.49 5.20
N GLN A 197 12.12 6.48 5.49
CA GLN A 197 12.19 5.21 4.79
C GLN A 197 11.57 5.26 3.37
N VAL A 198 10.49 6.03 3.19
CA VAL A 198 9.76 6.18 1.91
C VAL A 198 9.83 7.61 1.39
N LEU A 199 9.79 8.58 2.28
CA LEU A 199 9.90 10.01 1.99
C LEU A 199 10.91 10.65 2.94
N LEU A 200 11.75 11.55 2.41
CA LEU A 200 12.63 12.37 3.24
C LEU A 200 11.81 13.28 4.15
N ASN A 201 12.35 13.59 5.33
CA ASN A 201 11.72 14.42 6.35
C ASN A 201 10.36 13.90 6.85
N GLU A 202 10.07 12.60 6.67
CA GLU A 202 8.88 11.95 7.21
C GLU A 202 9.25 10.99 8.34
N ILE A 203 8.59 11.16 9.49
CA ILE A 203 8.46 10.14 10.53
C ILE A 203 7.12 9.46 10.33
N SER A 204 7.12 8.12 10.28
CA SER A 204 5.91 7.30 10.20
C SER A 204 5.75 6.51 11.50
N LEU A 205 4.63 6.71 12.19
CA LEU A 205 4.18 5.87 13.32
C LEU A 205 3.05 4.97 12.83
N ALA A 206 3.11 3.67 13.14
CA ALA A 206 2.05 2.72 12.80
C ALA A 206 1.71 1.79 13.97
N VAL A 207 0.40 1.49 14.10
CA VAL A 207 -0.19 0.55 15.05
C VAL A 207 -1.04 -0.46 14.27
N PRO A 208 -0.92 -1.79 14.51
CA PRO A 208 -1.66 -2.79 13.78
C PRO A 208 -3.12 -2.86 14.24
N ILE A 209 -4.03 -3.16 13.32
CA ILE A 209 -5.40 -3.55 13.63
C ILE A 209 -5.43 -5.07 13.74
N ILE A 210 -5.55 -5.58 14.96
CA ILE A 210 -5.48 -7.01 15.23
C ILE A 210 -6.83 -7.67 14.91
N GLY A 211 -6.81 -8.68 14.07
CA GLY A 211 -7.97 -9.51 13.77
C GLY A 211 -8.26 -10.53 14.90
N THR A 212 -9.37 -11.23 14.79
CA THR A 212 -9.80 -12.25 15.78
C THR A 212 -8.86 -13.44 15.89
N ASP A 213 -8.03 -13.66 14.88
CA ASP A 213 -6.99 -14.69 14.84
C ASP A 213 -5.63 -14.23 15.43
N GLY A 214 -5.57 -13.02 15.99
CA GLY A 214 -4.36 -12.42 16.56
C GLY A 214 -3.38 -11.87 15.51
N ARG A 215 -3.75 -11.87 14.23
CA ARG A 215 -2.93 -11.36 13.12
C ARG A 215 -3.46 -9.99 12.65
N ALA A 216 -2.59 -9.19 12.07
CA ALA A 216 -2.99 -7.93 11.46
C ALA A 216 -2.76 -7.95 9.95
N ASP A 217 -3.81 -7.75 9.19
CA ASP A 217 -3.76 -7.48 7.75
C ASP A 217 -3.97 -6.00 7.43
N ALA A 218 -4.14 -5.17 8.47
CA ALA A 218 -4.26 -3.73 8.36
C ALA A 218 -3.55 -3.01 9.53
N ALA A 219 -3.17 -1.75 9.30
CA ALA A 219 -2.57 -0.87 10.29
C ALA A 219 -3.00 0.58 10.06
N VAL A 220 -3.14 1.34 11.13
CA VAL A 220 -3.26 2.80 11.06
C VAL A 220 -1.88 3.40 11.13
N GLN A 221 -1.57 4.29 10.20
CA GLN A 221 -0.30 5.01 10.13
C GLN A 221 -0.54 6.51 10.19
N VAL A 222 0.31 7.22 10.95
CA VAL A 222 0.41 8.68 10.94
C VAL A 222 1.72 9.06 10.28
N SER A 223 1.65 9.99 9.33
CA SER A 223 2.82 10.59 8.69
C SER A 223 3.06 11.98 9.27
N LEU A 224 4.23 12.18 9.84
CA LEU A 224 4.64 13.36 10.62
C LEU A 224 5.87 13.98 9.96
N SER A 225 6.04 15.30 10.08
CA SER A 225 7.27 15.97 9.62
C SER A 225 8.39 15.83 10.65
N SER A 226 9.55 15.29 10.27
CA SER A 226 10.73 15.24 11.15
C SER A 226 11.34 16.62 11.44
N LEU A 227 10.91 17.65 10.74
CA LEU A 227 11.25 19.04 11.08
C LEU A 227 10.50 19.56 12.31
N THR A 228 9.40 18.90 12.68
CA THR A 228 8.50 19.32 13.79
C THR A 228 8.48 18.31 14.92
N TYR A 229 8.63 17.03 14.61
CA TYR A 229 8.55 15.91 15.55
C TYR A 229 9.88 15.18 15.61
N ASP A 230 10.19 14.68 16.79
CA ASP A 230 11.18 13.62 17.04
C ASP A 230 10.46 12.36 17.59
N PHE A 231 11.18 11.26 17.75
CA PHE A 231 10.60 9.99 18.21
C PHE A 231 10.00 10.08 19.62
N ASP A 232 10.59 10.89 20.52
CA ASP A 232 10.09 11.03 21.89
C ASP A 232 8.81 11.84 21.93
N ARG A 233 8.71 12.88 21.14
CA ARG A 233 7.49 13.65 20.96
C ARG A 233 6.39 12.79 20.35
N VAL A 234 6.70 11.99 19.33
CA VAL A 234 5.74 11.06 18.69
C VAL A 234 5.20 10.05 19.72
N ARG A 235 6.09 9.46 20.55
CA ARG A 235 5.67 8.52 21.60
C ARG A 235 4.82 9.17 22.68
N ARG A 236 5.10 10.41 23.05
CA ARG A 236 4.41 11.12 24.11
C ARG A 236 3.05 11.67 23.66
N GLU A 237 2.99 12.26 22.47
CA GLU A 237 1.82 13.05 22.03
C GLU A 237 0.90 12.30 21.07
N ILE A 238 1.42 11.46 20.18
CA ILE A 238 0.64 10.83 19.09
C ILE A 238 0.32 9.37 19.40
N LEU A 239 1.29 8.59 19.89
CA LEU A 239 1.12 7.16 20.11
C LEU A 239 -0.06 6.79 21.03
N PRO A 240 -0.30 7.44 22.20
CA PRO A 240 -1.41 7.08 23.06
C PRO A 240 -2.77 7.22 22.37
N VAL A 241 -2.98 8.33 21.66
CA VAL A 241 -4.22 8.60 20.93
C VAL A 241 -4.40 7.64 19.76
N LEU A 242 -3.30 7.26 19.08
CA LEU A 242 -3.33 6.28 18.00
C LEU A 242 -3.69 4.88 18.51
N LEU A 243 -3.14 4.47 19.66
CA LEU A 243 -3.47 3.17 20.30
C LEU A 243 -4.96 3.09 20.65
N ASP A 244 -5.52 4.13 21.27
CA ASP A 244 -6.94 4.20 21.61
C ASP A 244 -7.83 4.17 20.36
N THR A 245 -7.46 4.95 19.34
CA THR A 245 -8.17 4.96 18.07
C THR A 245 -8.16 3.57 17.41
N THR A 246 -7.00 2.93 17.36
CA THR A 246 -6.85 1.61 16.73
C THR A 246 -7.64 0.55 17.50
N ALA A 247 -7.60 0.56 18.84
CA ALA A 247 -8.39 -0.32 19.68
C ALA A 247 -9.91 -0.16 19.44
N SER A 248 -10.38 1.05 19.17
CA SER A 248 -11.79 1.32 18.85
C SER A 248 -12.25 0.79 17.48
N ILE A 249 -11.31 0.49 16.58
CA ILE A 249 -11.57 -0.10 15.25
C ILE A 249 -11.58 -1.63 15.31
N GLN A 250 -10.81 -2.20 16.24
CA GLN A 250 -10.77 -3.64 16.54
C GLN A 250 -12.11 -4.02 17.19
N GLY A 251 -13.09 -4.39 16.48
CA GLY A 251 -14.39 -4.78 16.99
C GLY A 251 -14.85 -6.10 16.39
#